data_b4ca28c7b6ad3dbc4c1c0f0b536d17b2
#
_entry.id   b4ca28c7b6ad3dbc4c1c0f0b536d17b2
#
_cell.length_a   1.000
_cell.length_b   1.000
_cell.length_c   1.000
_cell.angle_alpha   90.00
_cell.angle_beta   90.00
_cell.angle_gamma   90.00
#
_symmetry.space_group_name_H-M   'P 1'
#
loop_
_entity.id
_entity.type
_entity.pdbx_description
1 polymer ?
#
loop_
_entity_poly.entity_id
_entity_poly.type
_entity_poly.pdbx_seq_one_letter_code
_entity_poly.pdbx_strand_id
1 'polypeptide(L)'
;MKLWVTIYNELFMGKLKGIIQLTGKFDGLSFYEMNGKIVVRKTGGFDGDKIKNNANYARVRENSSEFAHCAKVGKYFRSAFSSCLMPLRIPYVHNHIVSLFQGILKLDEIQKRGNRTVRNGMLTSEGKKALLAFEFDKTQKFSRYFPFKMEVDFTACSLKVLDFCASTL
;
A
#
# COMPACT_ATOMS: atom_id res chain seq x y z
N MET A 1 -43.70 -2.74 -26.47
CA MET A 1 -42.80 -1.66 -26.01
C MET A 1 -42.18 -2.09 -24.71
N LYS A 2 -40.91 -2.61 -24.74
CA LYS A 2 -40.21 -3.10 -23.54
C LYS A 2 -39.38 -1.95 -23.00
N LEU A 3 -39.72 -1.46 -21.80
CA LEU A 3 -38.91 -0.51 -21.05
C LEU A 3 -37.67 -1.26 -20.46
N TRP A 4 -36.52 -0.90 -20.95
CA TRP A 4 -35.24 -1.26 -20.31
C TRP A 4 -35.02 -0.30 -19.15
N VAL A 5 -35.21 -0.78 -17.93
CA VAL A 5 -34.77 -0.05 -16.74
C VAL A 5 -33.32 -0.44 -16.52
N THR A 6 -32.40 0.43 -16.89
CA THR A 6 -30.99 0.31 -16.56
C THR A 6 -30.83 0.73 -15.12
N ILE A 7 -30.70 -0.23 -14.21
CA ILE A 7 -30.36 0.03 -12.80
C ILE A 7 -28.85 0.32 -12.75
N TYR A 8 -28.49 1.59 -12.71
CA TYR A 8 -27.15 2.00 -12.32
C TYR A 8 -26.99 1.71 -10.83
N ASN A 9 -26.16 0.70 -10.52
CA ASN A 9 -25.69 0.47 -9.15
C ASN A 9 -24.65 1.56 -8.81
N GLU A 10 -25.11 2.76 -8.50
CA GLU A 10 -24.26 3.78 -7.92
C GLU A 10 -23.96 3.38 -6.48
N LEU A 11 -22.69 3.19 -6.20
CA LEU A 11 -22.17 3.05 -4.85
C LEU A 11 -22.29 4.41 -4.14
N PHE A 12 -23.47 4.69 -3.59
CA PHE A 12 -23.69 5.88 -2.79
C PHE A 12 -22.88 5.79 -1.48
N MET A 13 -21.80 6.55 -1.42
CA MET A 13 -21.14 6.88 -0.15
C MET A 13 -21.64 8.23 0.33
N GLY A 14 -22.54 8.21 1.33
CA GLY A 14 -23.02 9.41 1.99
C GLY A 14 -22.15 9.82 3.17
N LYS A 15 -22.04 11.12 3.42
CA LYS A 15 -21.47 11.68 4.67
C LYS A 15 -22.61 12.20 5.53
N LEU A 16 -22.70 11.72 6.78
CA LEU A 16 -23.65 12.25 7.75
C LEU A 16 -23.15 13.61 8.26
N LYS A 17 -23.94 14.66 8.06
CA LYS A 17 -23.74 15.97 8.68
C LYS A 17 -24.88 16.18 9.70
N GLY A 18 -24.61 16.07 11.00
CA GLY A 18 -25.60 16.29 12.04
C GLY A 18 -25.12 15.98 13.44
N ILE A 19 -25.97 16.26 14.43
CA ILE A 19 -25.66 16.10 15.85
C ILE A 19 -25.72 14.61 16.27
N ILE A 20 -26.41 13.77 15.50
CA ILE A 20 -26.60 12.35 15.83
C ILE A 20 -25.43 11.55 15.25
N GLN A 21 -24.62 10.99 16.13
CA GLN A 21 -23.54 10.07 15.76
C GLN A 21 -24.08 8.63 15.83
N LEU A 22 -24.35 8.05 14.67
CA LEU A 22 -24.78 6.65 14.56
C LEU A 22 -23.58 5.78 14.20
N THR A 23 -23.39 4.69 14.95
CA THR A 23 -22.43 3.64 14.62
C THR A 23 -23.13 2.29 14.64
N GLY A 24 -22.77 1.38 13.71
CA GLY A 24 -23.39 0.06 13.62
C GLY A 24 -24.07 -0.20 12.28
N LYS A 25 -24.89 -1.26 12.25
CA LYS A 25 -25.65 -1.65 11.06
C LYS A 25 -27.13 -1.42 11.30
N PHE A 26 -27.78 -0.72 10.41
CA PHE A 26 -29.20 -0.44 10.49
C PHE A 26 -29.81 -0.41 9.08
N ASP A 27 -30.91 -1.12 8.87
CA ASP A 27 -31.70 -1.15 7.63
C ASP A 27 -30.88 -1.25 6.34
N GLY A 28 -29.97 -2.23 6.28
CA GLY A 28 -29.11 -2.41 5.12
C GLY A 28 -28.00 -1.36 4.96
N LEU A 29 -27.81 -0.46 5.93
CA LEU A 29 -26.75 0.52 5.98
C LEU A 29 -25.76 0.20 7.11
N SER A 30 -24.49 0.49 6.88
CA SER A 30 -23.43 0.38 7.88
C SER A 30 -22.86 1.77 8.13
N PHE A 31 -22.90 2.19 9.41
CA PHE A 31 -22.37 3.45 9.91
C PHE A 31 -21.09 3.17 10.68
N TYR A 32 -20.01 3.84 10.35
CA TYR A 32 -18.74 3.70 11.07
C TYR A 32 -17.96 5.02 11.04
N GLU A 33 -17.14 5.20 12.05
CA GLU A 33 -16.26 6.36 12.14
C GLU A 33 -14.95 6.11 11.39
N MET A 34 -14.54 7.07 10.58
CA MET A 34 -13.26 7.07 9.89
C MET A 34 -12.66 8.48 9.91
N ASN A 35 -11.51 8.62 10.55
CA ASN A 35 -10.80 9.90 10.71
C ASN A 35 -11.69 11.01 11.32
N GLY A 36 -12.44 10.70 12.39
CA GLY A 36 -13.34 11.62 13.06
C GLY A 36 -14.62 11.97 12.29
N LYS A 37 -14.94 11.22 11.24
CA LYS A 37 -16.14 11.44 10.40
C LYS A 37 -16.96 10.16 10.33
N ILE A 38 -18.26 10.28 10.49
CA ILE A 38 -19.17 9.15 10.29
C ILE A 38 -19.38 8.94 8.80
N VAL A 39 -19.09 7.73 8.37
CA VAL A 39 -19.27 7.27 6.99
C VAL A 39 -20.41 6.28 6.97
N VAL A 40 -21.30 6.44 5.99
CA VAL A 40 -22.43 5.54 5.74
C VAL A 40 -22.20 4.82 4.44
N ARG A 41 -22.36 3.50 4.44
CA ARG A 41 -22.34 2.69 3.24
C ARG A 41 -23.46 1.65 3.26
N LYS A 42 -23.93 1.24 2.09
CA LYS A 42 -24.83 0.11 1.97
C LYS A 42 -24.15 -1.15 2.51
N THR A 43 -24.85 -1.91 3.38
CA THR A 43 -24.41 -3.24 3.79
C THR A 43 -24.55 -4.15 2.58
N GLY A 44 -23.49 -4.74 2.20
CA GLY A 44 -23.39 -5.65 1.09
C GLY A 44 -21.92 -5.73 0.73
N GLY A 45 -21.44 -6.88 0.52
CA GLY A 45 -20.07 -7.15 0.13
C GLY A 45 -20.08 -8.21 -0.94
N PHE A 46 -18.92 -8.49 -1.47
CA PHE A 46 -18.74 -9.64 -2.31
C PHE A 46 -19.00 -10.91 -1.48
N ASP A 47 -19.83 -11.79 -2.01
CA ASP A 47 -20.02 -13.12 -1.47
C ASP A 47 -18.69 -13.88 -1.59
N GLY A 48 -18.14 -14.30 -0.44
CA GLY A 48 -16.85 -14.96 -0.39
C GLY A 48 -16.81 -16.28 -1.18
N ASP A 49 -17.92 -17.01 -1.21
CA ASP A 49 -18.01 -18.28 -1.94
C ASP A 49 -18.10 -18.01 -3.45
N LYS A 50 -18.77 -16.98 -3.87
CA LYS A 50 -18.77 -16.54 -5.28
C LYS A 50 -17.38 -16.11 -5.72
N ILE A 51 -16.64 -15.38 -4.88
CA ILE A 51 -15.26 -14.98 -5.20
C ILE A 51 -14.37 -16.21 -5.37
N LYS A 52 -14.53 -17.22 -4.52
CA LYS A 52 -13.71 -18.44 -4.57
C LYS A 52 -13.98 -19.31 -5.81
N ASN A 53 -15.25 -19.48 -6.15
CA ASN A 53 -15.69 -20.54 -7.06
C ASN A 53 -16.07 -20.04 -8.46
N ASN A 54 -16.43 -18.77 -8.64
CA ASN A 54 -16.88 -18.27 -9.91
C ASN A 54 -15.70 -17.76 -10.77
N ALA A 55 -15.67 -18.15 -12.04
CA ALA A 55 -14.63 -17.78 -13.00
C ALA A 55 -14.53 -16.28 -13.21
N ASN A 56 -15.65 -15.54 -13.14
CA ASN A 56 -15.66 -14.08 -13.30
C ASN A 56 -14.83 -13.34 -12.25
N TYR A 57 -14.55 -13.96 -11.11
CA TYR A 57 -13.73 -13.40 -10.04
C TYR A 57 -12.26 -13.85 -10.08
N ALA A 58 -11.81 -14.46 -11.17
CA ALA A 58 -10.40 -14.89 -11.30
C ALA A 58 -9.43 -13.71 -11.06
N ARG A 59 -9.70 -12.54 -11.65
CA ARG A 59 -8.89 -11.33 -11.47
C ARG A 59 -8.87 -10.82 -10.02
N VAL A 60 -9.97 -10.98 -9.30
CA VAL A 60 -10.05 -10.59 -7.88
C VAL A 60 -9.16 -11.51 -7.05
N ARG A 61 -9.18 -12.81 -7.31
CA ARG A 61 -8.31 -13.79 -6.64
C ARG A 61 -6.83 -13.54 -6.91
N GLU A 62 -6.47 -13.32 -8.19
CA GLU A 62 -5.09 -12.98 -8.58
C GLU A 62 -4.59 -11.74 -7.82
N ASN A 63 -5.37 -10.66 -7.84
CA ASN A 63 -5.01 -9.43 -7.15
C ASN A 63 -4.90 -9.61 -5.63
N SER A 64 -5.81 -10.39 -5.03
CA SER A 64 -5.79 -10.66 -3.59
C SER A 64 -4.57 -11.48 -3.19
N SER A 65 -4.19 -12.48 -4.01
CA SER A 65 -3.00 -13.29 -3.80
C SER A 65 -1.73 -12.44 -3.82
N GLU A 66 -1.56 -11.63 -4.86
CA GLU A 66 -0.40 -10.75 -5.02
C GLU A 66 -0.34 -9.68 -3.91
N PHE A 67 -1.48 -9.10 -3.54
CA PHE A 67 -1.56 -8.15 -2.43
C PHE A 67 -1.16 -8.78 -1.10
N ALA A 68 -1.68 -9.98 -0.81
CA ALA A 68 -1.34 -10.71 0.42
C ALA A 68 0.16 -11.03 0.48
N HIS A 69 0.76 -11.43 -0.66
CA HIS A 69 2.20 -11.64 -0.76
C HIS A 69 2.98 -10.35 -0.45
N CYS A 70 2.64 -9.23 -1.09
CA CYS A 70 3.27 -7.94 -0.84
C CYS A 70 3.09 -7.45 0.60
N ALA A 71 1.92 -7.65 1.20
CA ALA A 71 1.66 -7.29 2.60
C ALA A 71 2.53 -8.11 3.56
N LYS A 72 2.72 -9.41 3.27
CA LYS A 72 3.60 -10.29 4.07
C LYS A 72 5.06 -9.85 3.96
N VAL A 73 5.56 -9.61 2.75
CA VAL A 73 6.94 -9.10 2.53
C VAL A 73 7.11 -7.75 3.21
N GLY A 74 6.16 -6.84 3.05
CA GLY A 74 6.17 -5.52 3.69
C GLY A 74 6.16 -5.58 5.21
N LYS A 75 5.49 -6.58 5.81
CA LYS A 75 5.54 -6.83 7.26
C LYS A 75 6.97 -7.15 7.71
N TYR A 76 7.64 -8.08 7.02
CA TYR A 76 9.02 -8.45 7.37
C TYR A 76 9.99 -7.29 7.15
N PHE A 77 9.86 -6.59 6.04
CA PHE A 77 10.68 -5.41 5.75
C PHE A 77 10.53 -4.34 6.85
N ARG A 78 9.30 -3.98 7.21
CA ARG A 78 9.03 -3.03 8.29
C ARG A 78 9.56 -3.51 9.65
N SER A 79 9.46 -4.81 9.93
CA SER A 79 9.97 -5.39 11.17
C SER A 79 11.50 -5.25 11.27
N ALA A 80 12.21 -5.41 10.16
CA ALA A 80 13.67 -5.23 10.13
C ALA A 80 14.11 -3.80 10.47
N PHE A 81 13.28 -2.80 10.13
CA PHE A 81 13.54 -1.39 10.42
C PHE A 81 12.74 -0.84 11.60
N SER A 82 12.14 -1.70 12.42
CA SER A 82 11.22 -1.27 13.48
C SER A 82 11.86 -0.33 14.49
N SER A 83 13.10 -0.58 14.90
CA SER A 83 13.83 0.29 15.83
C SER A 83 14.00 1.72 15.32
N CYS A 84 14.17 1.89 14.02
CA CYS A 84 14.30 3.20 13.38
C CYS A 84 12.95 3.86 13.10
N LEU A 85 11.95 3.07 12.73
CA LEU A 85 10.65 3.58 12.29
C LEU A 85 9.70 3.93 13.43
N MET A 86 9.75 3.20 14.55
CA MET A 86 8.85 3.44 15.69
C MET A 86 8.96 4.85 16.28
N PRO A 87 10.17 5.41 16.51
CA PRO A 87 10.30 6.76 17.03
C PRO A 87 9.76 7.84 16.10
N LEU A 88 9.85 7.60 14.78
CA LEU A 88 9.49 8.60 13.77
C LEU A 88 7.98 8.78 13.55
N ARG A 89 7.16 7.83 14.02
CA ARG A 89 5.68 7.86 13.91
C ARG A 89 5.16 8.25 12.52
N ILE A 90 5.80 7.75 11.44
CA ILE A 90 5.47 8.09 10.06
C ILE A 90 4.05 7.61 9.73
N PRO A 91 3.13 8.50 9.34
CA PRO A 91 1.77 8.09 9.01
C PRO A 91 1.75 7.23 7.75
N TYR A 92 0.88 6.21 7.75
CA TYR A 92 0.66 5.32 6.59
C TYR A 92 1.91 4.61 6.05
N VAL A 93 3.01 4.52 6.81
CA VAL A 93 4.25 3.84 6.39
C VAL A 93 4.01 2.42 5.87
N HIS A 94 3.04 1.70 6.49
CA HIS A 94 2.64 0.38 6.02
C HIS A 94 2.14 0.40 4.57
N ASN A 95 1.27 1.36 4.23
CA ASN A 95 0.71 1.47 2.89
C ASN A 95 1.79 1.85 1.86
N HIS A 96 2.74 2.71 2.24
CA HIS A 96 3.86 3.08 1.37
C HIS A 96 4.74 1.87 1.05
N ILE A 97 5.07 1.06 2.05
CA ILE A 97 5.87 -0.15 1.89
C ILE A 97 5.15 -1.20 1.02
N VAL A 98 3.86 -1.44 1.26
CA VAL A 98 3.08 -2.37 0.46
C VAL A 98 2.98 -1.89 -1.00
N SER A 99 2.79 -0.60 -1.22
CA SER A 99 2.75 0.00 -2.56
C SER A 99 4.08 -0.16 -3.30
N LEU A 100 5.22 0.02 -2.61
CA LEU A 100 6.55 -0.26 -3.16
C LEU A 100 6.65 -1.70 -3.67
N PHE A 101 6.33 -2.66 -2.80
CA PHE A 101 6.45 -4.08 -3.16
C PHE A 101 5.44 -4.52 -4.23
N GLN A 102 4.27 -3.89 -4.31
CA GLN A 102 3.35 -4.09 -5.43
C GLN A 102 3.95 -3.58 -6.76
N GLY A 103 4.68 -2.46 -6.73
CA GLY A 103 5.41 -1.96 -7.89
C GLY A 103 6.48 -2.95 -8.33
N ILE A 104 7.32 -3.41 -7.41
CA ILE A 104 8.40 -4.37 -7.67
C ILE A 104 7.85 -5.72 -8.14
N LEU A 105 6.77 -6.21 -7.53
CA LEU A 105 6.15 -7.48 -7.94
C LEU A 105 5.67 -7.46 -9.39
N LYS A 106 5.22 -6.31 -9.90
CA LYS A 106 4.78 -6.17 -11.30
C LYS A 106 5.91 -6.35 -12.31
N LEU A 107 7.15 -6.21 -11.88
CA LEU A 107 8.35 -6.44 -12.69
C LEU A 107 8.74 -7.93 -12.80
N ASP A 108 8.00 -8.81 -12.12
CA ASP A 108 8.18 -10.26 -12.29
C ASP A 108 7.61 -10.69 -13.66
N GLU A 109 8.50 -10.98 -14.60
CA GLU A 109 8.20 -11.50 -15.94
C GLU A 109 8.23 -13.03 -16.00
N ILE A 110 8.71 -13.68 -14.93
CA ILE A 110 8.87 -15.14 -14.86
C ILE A 110 7.53 -15.82 -14.58
N GLN A 111 6.77 -15.25 -13.63
CA GLN A 111 5.53 -15.84 -13.15
C GLN A 111 4.30 -15.18 -13.76
N LYS A 112 3.24 -15.99 -13.96
CA LYS A 112 1.94 -15.48 -14.40
C LYS A 112 1.31 -14.63 -13.28
N ARG A 113 0.48 -13.67 -13.69
CA ARG A 113 -0.32 -12.86 -12.77
C ARG A 113 -1.07 -13.75 -11.77
N GLY A 114 -1.10 -13.33 -10.52
CA GLY A 114 -1.62 -14.08 -9.38
C GLY A 114 -0.57 -14.89 -8.63
N ASN A 115 0.55 -15.25 -9.29
CA ASN A 115 1.67 -16.01 -8.73
C ASN A 115 2.99 -15.23 -8.74
N ARG A 116 2.97 -13.98 -9.20
CA ARG A 116 4.17 -13.13 -9.21
C ARG A 116 4.70 -12.93 -7.80
N THR A 117 6.02 -12.80 -7.71
CA THR A 117 6.74 -12.67 -6.44
C THR A 117 7.60 -11.42 -6.41
N VAL A 118 7.71 -10.82 -5.25
CA VAL A 118 8.64 -9.69 -5.03
C VAL A 118 10.08 -10.12 -5.27
N ARG A 119 10.43 -11.38 -4.94
CA ARG A 119 11.78 -11.92 -5.17
C ARG A 119 12.21 -11.80 -6.63
N ASN A 120 11.37 -12.26 -7.56
CA ASN A 120 11.68 -12.21 -8.98
C ASN A 120 11.76 -10.76 -9.49
N GLY A 121 10.83 -9.89 -9.05
CA GLY A 121 10.89 -8.48 -9.38
C GLY A 121 12.16 -7.78 -8.89
N MET A 122 12.71 -8.21 -7.74
CA MET A 122 13.98 -7.70 -7.21
C MET A 122 15.22 -8.17 -7.97
N LEU A 123 15.11 -9.20 -8.81
CA LEU A 123 16.22 -9.58 -9.69
C LEU A 123 16.42 -8.59 -10.84
N THR A 124 15.39 -7.82 -11.18
CA THR A 124 15.47 -6.80 -12.23
C THR A 124 16.25 -5.56 -11.75
N SER A 125 16.83 -4.82 -12.68
CA SER A 125 17.53 -3.56 -12.39
C SER A 125 16.55 -2.49 -11.87
N GLU A 126 15.35 -2.46 -12.44
CA GLU A 126 14.27 -1.54 -12.06
C GLU A 126 13.78 -1.80 -10.66
N GLY A 127 13.61 -3.08 -10.25
CA GLY A 127 13.20 -3.44 -8.93
C GLY A 127 14.22 -3.01 -7.85
N LYS A 128 15.51 -3.20 -8.13
CA LYS A 128 16.59 -2.72 -7.25
C LYS A 128 16.60 -1.20 -7.15
N LYS A 129 16.47 -0.49 -8.28
CA LYS A 129 16.39 0.98 -8.29
C LYS A 129 15.18 1.50 -7.51
N ALA A 130 14.02 0.87 -7.66
CA ALA A 130 12.80 1.24 -6.93
C ALA A 130 12.98 1.09 -5.42
N LEU A 131 13.65 0.03 -4.97
CA LEU A 131 13.95 -0.16 -3.55
C LEU A 131 14.95 0.87 -3.02
N LEU A 132 16.02 1.15 -3.76
CA LEU A 132 17.04 2.13 -3.37
C LEU A 132 16.49 3.57 -3.33
N ALA A 133 15.55 3.89 -4.23
CA ALA A 133 14.89 5.20 -4.27
C ALA A 133 13.72 5.32 -3.28
N PHE A 134 13.45 4.29 -2.47
CA PHE A 134 12.32 4.31 -1.56
C PHE A 134 12.59 5.19 -0.35
N GLU A 135 11.68 6.11 -0.10
CA GLU A 135 11.66 6.98 1.09
C GLU A 135 10.49 6.57 2.00
N PHE A 136 10.76 6.32 3.27
CA PHE A 136 9.75 5.96 4.26
C PHE A 136 8.76 7.09 4.49
N ASP A 137 9.24 8.34 4.51
CA ASP A 137 8.42 9.53 4.61
C ASP A 137 8.46 10.33 3.31
N LYS A 138 7.34 10.35 2.60
CA LYS A 138 7.21 11.10 1.34
C LYS A 138 7.17 12.61 1.53
N THR A 139 6.88 13.07 2.73
CA THR A 139 6.80 14.51 3.06
C THR A 139 8.15 15.09 3.38
N GLN A 140 9.07 14.23 3.86
CA GLN A 140 10.42 14.64 4.26
C GLN A 140 11.45 13.82 3.47
N LYS A 141 11.83 14.35 2.33
CA LYS A 141 12.87 13.71 1.50
C LYS A 141 14.21 13.84 2.17
N PHE A 142 14.90 12.70 2.32
CA PHE A 142 16.23 12.65 2.93
C PHE A 142 17.21 13.60 2.25
N SER A 143 17.19 13.69 0.92
CA SER A 143 18.04 14.58 0.14
C SER A 143 17.85 16.07 0.45
N ARG A 144 16.71 16.48 1.03
CA ARG A 144 16.46 17.86 1.45
C ARG A 144 17.22 18.23 2.73
N TYR A 145 17.37 17.25 3.63
CA TYR A 145 18.03 17.45 4.93
C TYR A 145 19.50 17.06 4.90
N PHE A 146 19.85 16.21 3.94
CA PHE A 146 21.21 15.69 3.77
C PHE A 146 21.60 15.73 2.29
N PRO A 147 21.97 16.91 1.76
CA PRO A 147 22.25 17.11 0.33
C PRO A 147 23.62 16.58 -0.11
N PHE A 148 24.36 15.92 0.76
CA PHE A 148 25.70 15.42 0.48
C PHE A 148 25.66 14.12 -0.29
N LYS A 149 26.69 13.92 -1.15
CA LYS A 149 26.89 12.63 -1.82
C LYS A 149 27.39 11.58 -0.81
N MET A 150 26.85 10.38 -0.93
CA MET A 150 27.21 9.26 -0.08
C MET A 150 27.67 8.09 -0.92
N GLU A 151 28.74 7.46 -0.49
CA GLU A 151 29.22 6.16 -1.00
C GLU A 151 29.00 5.12 0.07
N VAL A 152 28.35 4.02 -0.29
CA VAL A 152 28.09 2.89 0.60
C VAL A 152 28.92 1.71 0.14
N ASP A 153 29.82 1.26 1.00
CA ASP A 153 30.53 0.01 0.83
C ASP A 153 29.87 -1.08 1.66
N PHE A 154 29.16 -1.98 0.98
CA PHE A 154 28.46 -3.08 1.62
C PHE A 154 29.41 -4.17 2.13
N THR A 155 30.62 -4.28 1.58
CA THR A 155 31.62 -5.26 1.97
C THR A 155 32.27 -4.85 3.29
N ALA A 156 32.65 -3.59 3.38
CA ALA A 156 33.26 -3.02 4.59
C ALA A 156 32.22 -2.52 5.60
N CYS A 157 30.90 -2.62 5.29
CA CYS A 157 29.81 -2.03 6.09
C CYS A 157 30.09 -0.55 6.45
N SER A 158 30.62 0.21 5.52
CA SER A 158 31.02 1.60 5.74
C SER A 158 30.20 2.56 4.86
N LEU A 159 29.94 3.76 5.40
CA LEU A 159 29.33 4.88 4.72
C LEU A 159 30.32 6.02 4.69
N LYS A 160 30.65 6.51 3.50
CA LYS A 160 31.45 7.72 3.31
C LYS A 160 30.55 8.85 2.84
N VAL A 161 30.65 9.98 3.49
CA VAL A 161 30.01 11.22 3.06
C VAL A 161 31.06 12.06 2.36
N LEU A 162 30.78 12.35 1.09
CA LEU A 162 31.68 13.14 0.25
C LEU A 162 31.31 14.62 0.41
N ASP A 163 32.35 15.47 0.38
CA ASP A 163 32.21 16.93 0.43
C ASP A 163 31.46 17.47 1.65
N PHE A 164 31.53 16.74 2.78
CA PHE A 164 30.91 17.22 4.03
C PHE A 164 31.73 18.35 4.63
N CYS A 165 31.09 19.52 4.77
CA CYS A 165 31.65 20.65 5.50
C CYS A 165 30.68 21.05 6.62
N ALA A 166 31.15 20.97 7.88
CA ALA A 166 30.33 21.26 9.06
C ALA A 166 29.84 22.74 9.12
N SER A 167 30.46 23.63 8.37
CA SER A 167 30.06 25.04 8.29
C SER A 167 28.84 25.30 7.39
N THR A 168 28.32 24.29 6.72
CA THR A 168 27.16 24.38 5.81
C THR A 168 25.87 23.80 6.41
N LEU A 169 25.88 23.41 7.67
CA LEU A 169 24.72 23.03 8.49
C LEU A 169 24.22 24.28 9.27
#